data_f4109fa269a9cd5b91fbd371e6008ad5
#
_entry.id   f4109fa269a9cd5b91fbd371e6008ad5
#
_cell.length_a   1.000
_cell.length_b   1.000
_cell.length_c   1.000
_cell.angle_alpha   90.00
_cell.angle_beta   90.00
_cell.angle_gamma   90.00
#
_symmetry.space_group_name_H-M   'P 1'
#
loop_
_entity.id
_entity.type
_entity.pdbx_description
1 polymer ?
#
loop_
_entity_poly.entity_id
_entity_poly.type
_entity_poly.pdbx_seq_one_letter_code
_entity_poly.pdbx_strand_id
1 'polypeptide(L)'
;AEMVGSVFQNPKSQFFTVETDSEIVFASENLAKPAEDIYQNFENTVTTFRIEKLLGRSLFELSGGEKQKIACASVSTLNPDIVVMDEPTSNLDVDAIEDLKKIVEQWKKKHKTIVIAEHRISWLFEIADRVLIMQEGEIIRDIPMKEFRMADMEQFHKFGLRVPQKMKKRNPSV
;
A
#
# COMPACT_ATOMS: atom_id res chain seq x y z
N ALA A 1 -13.45 13.07 -4.28
CA ALA A 1 -13.32 11.62 -4.05
C ALA A 1 -12.45 10.94 -5.10
N GLU A 2 -12.43 11.42 -6.36
CA GLU A 2 -11.65 10.79 -7.44
C GLU A 2 -10.13 10.99 -7.31
N MET A 3 -9.69 12.02 -6.62
CA MET A 3 -8.26 12.33 -6.48
C MET A 3 -7.54 11.47 -5.44
N VAL A 4 -8.25 10.92 -4.46
CA VAL A 4 -7.67 10.17 -3.35
C VAL A 4 -8.31 8.79 -3.24
N GLY A 5 -7.49 7.75 -3.32
CA GLY A 5 -7.87 6.37 -3.04
C GLY A 5 -7.33 5.94 -1.67
N SER A 6 -8.15 5.24 -0.87
CA SER A 6 -7.76 4.79 0.46
C SER A 6 -7.76 3.26 0.54
N VAL A 7 -6.72 2.70 1.13
CA VAL A 7 -6.61 1.28 1.45
C VAL A 7 -6.56 1.14 2.97
N PHE A 8 -7.55 0.47 3.55
CA PHE A 8 -7.70 0.34 4.99
C PHE A 8 -6.87 -0.81 5.58
N GLN A 9 -6.54 -0.71 6.85
CA GLN A 9 -5.84 -1.73 7.63
C GLN A 9 -6.49 -3.12 7.52
N ASN A 10 -7.81 -3.17 7.55
CA ASN A 10 -8.58 -4.40 7.36
C ASN A 10 -9.30 -4.36 5.99
N PRO A 11 -8.82 -5.10 4.97
CA PRO A 11 -9.45 -5.11 3.65
C PRO A 11 -10.94 -5.46 3.68
N LYS A 12 -11.37 -6.31 4.63
CA LYS A 12 -12.78 -6.72 4.75
C LYS A 12 -13.72 -5.56 5.04
N SER A 13 -13.25 -4.52 5.73
CA SER A 13 -14.07 -3.33 6.03
C SER A 13 -14.24 -2.39 4.84
N GLN A 14 -13.47 -2.64 3.76
CA GLN A 14 -13.50 -1.85 2.53
C GLN A 14 -14.41 -2.47 1.47
N PHE A 15 -14.67 -3.79 1.54
CA PHE A 15 -15.40 -4.52 0.52
C PHE A 15 -16.91 -4.29 0.59
N PHE A 16 -17.52 -4.07 -0.57
CA PHE A 16 -18.96 -3.85 -0.77
C PHE A 16 -19.65 -5.00 -1.47
N THR A 17 -18.88 -5.87 -2.14
CA THR A 17 -19.42 -6.99 -2.92
C THR A 17 -18.97 -8.34 -2.35
N VAL A 18 -19.36 -9.44 -3.00
CA VAL A 18 -19.03 -10.81 -2.61
C VAL A 18 -17.92 -11.40 -3.49
N GLU A 19 -17.83 -10.93 -4.73
CA GLU A 19 -16.93 -11.46 -5.75
C GLU A 19 -15.83 -10.47 -6.10
N THR A 20 -14.68 -11.00 -6.44
CA THR A 20 -13.47 -10.23 -6.75
C THR A 20 -13.63 -9.25 -7.91
N ASP A 21 -14.23 -9.71 -9.01
CA ASP A 21 -14.39 -8.89 -10.23
C ASP A 21 -15.29 -7.69 -9.96
N SER A 22 -16.44 -7.96 -9.33
CA SER A 22 -17.40 -6.91 -8.95
C SER A 22 -16.76 -5.90 -7.99
N GLU A 23 -15.94 -6.36 -7.04
CA GLU A 23 -15.25 -5.47 -6.09
C GLU A 23 -14.23 -4.56 -6.75
N ILE A 24 -13.49 -5.09 -7.71
CA ILE A 24 -12.46 -4.32 -8.43
C ILE A 24 -13.07 -3.16 -9.21
N VAL A 25 -14.26 -3.33 -9.81
CA VAL A 25 -14.92 -2.30 -10.63
C VAL A 25 -15.94 -1.46 -9.86
N PHE A 26 -16.37 -1.89 -8.69
CA PHE A 26 -17.47 -1.31 -7.91
C PHE A 26 -17.41 0.22 -7.80
N ALA A 27 -16.26 0.75 -7.41
CA ALA A 27 -16.10 2.19 -7.21
C ALA A 27 -16.18 2.97 -8.53
N SER A 28 -15.66 2.42 -9.62
CA SER A 28 -15.72 3.04 -10.95
C SER A 28 -17.15 3.05 -11.51
N GLU A 29 -17.92 1.98 -11.27
CA GLU A 29 -19.34 1.91 -11.64
C GLU A 29 -20.19 2.90 -10.86
N ASN A 30 -19.99 3.00 -9.54
CA ASN A 30 -20.69 3.98 -8.69
C ASN A 30 -20.40 5.43 -9.06
N LEU A 31 -19.25 5.72 -9.64
CA LEU A 31 -18.91 7.03 -10.19
C LEU A 31 -19.39 7.23 -11.61
N ALA A 32 -20.16 6.28 -12.15
CA ALA A 32 -20.71 6.29 -13.51
C ALA A 32 -19.62 6.58 -14.59
N LYS A 33 -18.43 6.01 -14.41
CA LYS A 33 -17.36 6.11 -15.42
C LYS A 33 -17.77 5.38 -16.70
N PRO A 34 -17.27 5.82 -17.87
CA PRO A 34 -17.52 5.12 -19.13
C PRO A 34 -17.11 3.64 -19.05
N ALA A 35 -17.93 2.75 -19.58
CA ALA A 35 -17.67 1.30 -19.53
C ALA A 35 -16.32 0.91 -20.15
N GLU A 36 -15.90 1.60 -21.20
CA GLU A 36 -14.62 1.38 -21.86
C GLU A 36 -13.45 1.72 -20.93
N ASP A 37 -13.53 2.82 -20.18
CA ASP A 37 -12.52 3.22 -19.19
C ASP A 37 -12.46 2.22 -18.02
N ILE A 38 -13.62 1.73 -17.57
CA ILE A 38 -13.70 0.71 -16.50
C ILE A 38 -13.00 -0.56 -16.97
N TYR A 39 -13.34 -1.06 -18.16
CA TYR A 39 -12.76 -2.26 -18.73
C TYR A 39 -11.24 -2.13 -18.90
N GLN A 40 -10.78 -1.03 -19.48
CA GLN A 40 -9.35 -0.80 -19.70
C GLN A 40 -8.56 -0.71 -18.38
N ASN A 41 -9.10 0.01 -17.39
CA ASN A 41 -8.47 0.12 -16.07
C ASN A 41 -8.47 -1.21 -15.31
N PHE A 42 -9.53 -2.01 -15.44
CA PHE A 42 -9.61 -3.36 -14.89
C PHE A 42 -8.52 -4.26 -15.45
N GLU A 43 -8.44 -4.41 -16.78
CA GLU A 43 -7.44 -5.25 -17.47
C GLU A 43 -6.01 -4.82 -17.11
N ASN A 44 -5.74 -3.51 -17.14
CA ASN A 44 -4.44 -2.97 -16.76
C ASN A 44 -4.09 -3.28 -15.29
N THR A 45 -5.07 -3.21 -14.38
CA THR A 45 -4.86 -3.48 -12.97
C THR A 45 -4.62 -4.96 -12.73
N VAL A 46 -5.44 -5.82 -13.31
CA VAL A 46 -5.33 -7.29 -13.22
C VAL A 46 -3.94 -7.75 -13.65
N THR A 47 -3.50 -7.31 -14.82
CA THR A 47 -2.18 -7.66 -15.38
C THR A 47 -1.03 -7.08 -14.54
N THR A 48 -1.14 -5.81 -14.13
CA THR A 48 -0.08 -5.13 -13.35
C THR A 48 0.13 -5.78 -11.99
N PHE A 49 -0.95 -6.19 -11.31
CA PHE A 49 -0.91 -6.77 -9.98
C PHE A 49 -0.83 -8.30 -9.99
N ARG A 50 -0.91 -8.92 -11.18
CA ARG A 50 -0.86 -10.37 -11.40
C ARG A 50 -1.91 -11.09 -10.57
N ILE A 51 -3.15 -10.63 -10.67
CA ILE A 51 -4.29 -11.16 -9.91
C ILE A 51 -5.27 -11.97 -10.75
N GLU A 52 -4.88 -12.39 -11.96
CA GLU A 52 -5.72 -13.17 -12.89
C GLU A 52 -6.31 -14.42 -12.22
N LYS A 53 -5.54 -15.09 -11.35
CA LYS A 53 -5.97 -16.30 -10.63
C LYS A 53 -6.96 -16.02 -9.49
N LEU A 54 -7.17 -14.76 -9.15
CA LEU A 54 -8.10 -14.35 -8.11
C LEU A 54 -9.46 -13.96 -8.67
N LEU A 55 -9.57 -13.78 -9.99
CA LEU A 55 -10.82 -13.40 -10.65
C LEU A 55 -11.88 -14.52 -10.53
N GLY A 56 -13.15 -14.13 -10.48
CA GLY A 56 -14.29 -15.04 -10.36
C GLY A 56 -14.35 -15.77 -9.02
N ARG A 57 -13.60 -15.35 -8.01
CA ARG A 57 -13.58 -15.99 -6.68
C ARG A 57 -14.38 -15.19 -5.66
N SER A 58 -14.91 -15.92 -4.68
CA SER A 58 -15.51 -15.28 -3.52
C SER A 58 -14.45 -14.58 -2.65
N LEU A 59 -14.70 -13.33 -2.27
CA LEU A 59 -13.83 -12.57 -1.35
C LEU A 59 -13.67 -13.26 0.01
N PHE A 60 -14.64 -14.08 0.43
CA PHE A 60 -14.57 -14.81 1.70
C PHE A 60 -13.52 -15.92 1.68
N GLU A 61 -13.25 -16.51 0.52
CA GLU A 61 -12.31 -17.62 0.34
C GLU A 61 -10.84 -17.16 0.21
N LEU A 62 -10.61 -15.86 0.03
CA LEU A 62 -9.27 -15.32 -0.14
C LEU A 62 -8.49 -15.28 1.18
N SER A 63 -7.18 -15.53 1.10
CA SER A 63 -6.23 -15.26 2.17
C SER A 63 -6.13 -13.75 2.49
N GLY A 64 -5.49 -13.40 3.61
CA GLY A 64 -5.27 -12.00 3.98
C GLY A 64 -4.52 -11.21 2.91
N GLY A 65 -3.44 -11.78 2.37
CA GLY A 65 -2.64 -11.17 1.31
C GLY A 65 -3.41 -11.01 -0.02
N GLU A 66 -4.20 -12.02 -0.40
CA GLU A 66 -5.06 -11.94 -1.59
C GLU A 66 -6.13 -10.85 -1.43
N LYS A 67 -6.77 -10.76 -0.25
CA LYS A 67 -7.71 -9.68 0.08
C LYS A 67 -7.06 -8.30 -0.04
N GLN A 68 -5.83 -8.15 0.45
CA GLN A 68 -5.09 -6.90 0.36
C GLN A 68 -4.80 -6.52 -1.11
N LYS A 69 -4.46 -7.50 -1.95
CA LYS A 69 -4.28 -7.26 -3.40
C LYS A 69 -5.57 -6.78 -4.07
N ILE A 70 -6.71 -7.40 -3.75
CA ILE A 70 -8.01 -6.98 -4.30
C ILE A 70 -8.38 -5.58 -3.80
N ALA A 71 -8.16 -5.25 -2.52
CA ALA A 71 -8.38 -3.90 -1.99
C ALA A 71 -7.51 -2.85 -2.72
N CYS A 72 -6.24 -3.16 -2.98
CA CYS A 72 -5.39 -2.30 -3.78
C CYS A 72 -5.86 -2.21 -5.25
N ALA A 73 -6.37 -3.30 -5.82
CA ALA A 73 -6.88 -3.34 -7.19
C ALA A 73 -8.13 -2.45 -7.33
N SER A 74 -9.09 -2.53 -6.41
CA SER A 74 -10.28 -1.69 -6.44
C SER A 74 -9.97 -0.19 -6.35
N VAL A 75 -8.94 0.18 -5.59
CA VAL A 75 -8.43 1.56 -5.57
C VAL A 75 -7.74 1.93 -6.89
N SER A 76 -6.97 1.01 -7.48
CA SER A 76 -6.21 1.27 -8.71
C SER A 76 -7.08 1.51 -9.93
N THR A 77 -8.25 0.87 -10.03
CA THR A 77 -9.18 1.07 -11.17
C THR A 77 -9.76 2.47 -11.24
N LEU A 78 -9.83 3.18 -10.10
CA LEU A 78 -10.18 4.60 -10.05
C LEU A 78 -9.09 5.50 -10.63
N ASN A 79 -7.86 4.99 -10.73
CA ASN A 79 -6.68 5.72 -11.15
C ASN A 79 -6.43 7.03 -10.35
N PRO A 80 -6.50 7.04 -9.01
CA PRO A 80 -6.38 8.26 -8.21
C PRO A 80 -4.97 8.84 -8.31
N ASP A 81 -4.82 10.16 -8.08
CA ASP A 81 -3.50 10.82 -8.01
C ASP A 81 -2.78 10.54 -6.69
N ILE A 82 -3.55 10.34 -5.63
CA ILE A 82 -3.05 10.12 -4.27
C ILE A 82 -3.60 8.78 -3.75
N VAL A 83 -2.73 7.96 -3.19
CA VAL A 83 -3.11 6.72 -2.49
C VAL A 83 -2.71 6.85 -1.02
N VAL A 84 -3.67 6.62 -0.13
CA VAL A 84 -3.45 6.59 1.32
C VAL A 84 -3.62 5.17 1.81
N MET A 85 -2.68 4.67 2.60
CA MET A 85 -2.72 3.33 3.18
C MET A 85 -2.53 3.41 4.69
N ASP A 86 -3.42 2.75 5.43
CA ASP A 86 -3.35 2.68 6.88
C ASP A 86 -2.98 1.26 7.32
N GLU A 87 -1.80 1.11 7.93
CA GLU A 87 -1.19 -0.15 8.39
C GLU A 87 -1.41 -1.35 7.43
N PRO A 88 -1.09 -1.21 6.15
CA PRO A 88 -1.47 -2.20 5.14
C PRO A 88 -0.79 -3.57 5.33
N THR A 89 0.24 -3.67 6.20
CA THR A 89 0.97 -4.92 6.45
C THR A 89 0.59 -5.61 7.77
N SER A 90 -0.36 -5.09 8.53
CA SER A 90 -0.65 -5.53 9.91
C SER A 90 -0.94 -7.04 10.04
N ASN A 91 -1.61 -7.63 9.04
CA ASN A 91 -2.04 -9.03 9.03
C ASN A 91 -1.42 -9.85 7.87
N LEU A 92 -0.30 -9.38 7.31
CA LEU A 92 0.35 -10.01 6.17
C LEU A 92 1.58 -10.81 6.59
N ASP A 93 1.79 -11.95 5.94
CA ASP A 93 3.05 -12.69 5.94
C ASP A 93 4.11 -12.00 5.05
N VAL A 94 5.32 -12.56 5.03
CA VAL A 94 6.45 -11.98 4.33
C VAL A 94 6.21 -11.91 2.81
N ASP A 95 5.61 -12.94 2.23
CA ASP A 95 5.37 -13.02 0.79
C ASP A 95 4.30 -12.01 0.36
N ALA A 96 3.24 -11.86 1.15
CA ALA A 96 2.20 -10.87 0.91
C ALA A 96 2.72 -9.42 1.06
N ILE A 97 3.65 -9.16 1.98
CA ILE A 97 4.33 -7.86 2.10
C ILE A 97 5.17 -7.57 0.86
N GLU A 98 5.90 -8.55 0.35
CA GLU A 98 6.70 -8.38 -0.87
C GLU A 98 5.81 -8.11 -2.10
N ASP A 99 4.66 -8.76 -2.18
CA ASP A 99 3.69 -8.48 -3.25
C ASP A 99 3.07 -7.07 -3.12
N LEU A 100 2.74 -6.65 -1.90
CA LEU A 100 2.28 -5.28 -1.64
C LEU A 100 3.34 -4.23 -2.02
N LYS A 101 4.62 -4.50 -1.70
CA LYS A 101 5.74 -3.66 -2.11
C LYS A 101 5.77 -3.47 -3.62
N LYS A 102 5.60 -4.54 -4.40
CA LYS A 102 5.55 -4.47 -5.87
C LYS A 102 4.39 -3.59 -6.36
N ILE A 103 3.22 -3.66 -5.72
CA ILE A 103 2.07 -2.81 -6.04
C ILE A 103 2.41 -1.34 -5.81
N VAL A 104 2.98 -1.00 -4.64
CA VAL A 104 3.40 0.37 -4.31
C VAL A 104 4.45 0.88 -5.30
N GLU A 105 5.41 0.04 -5.70
CA GLU A 105 6.40 0.39 -6.73
C GLU A 105 5.75 0.68 -8.10
N GLN A 106 4.69 -0.05 -8.48
CA GLN A 106 3.96 0.24 -9.72
C GLN A 106 3.24 1.59 -9.65
N TRP A 107 2.60 1.91 -8.53
CA TRP A 107 1.99 3.22 -8.34
C TRP A 107 3.04 4.35 -8.37
N LYS A 108 4.20 4.14 -7.76
CA LYS A 108 5.32 5.08 -7.78
C LYS A 108 5.84 5.31 -9.22
N LYS A 109 5.98 4.25 -10.02
CA LYS A 109 6.34 4.36 -11.45
C LYS A 109 5.31 5.17 -12.26
N LYS A 110 4.06 5.16 -11.86
CA LYS A 110 2.98 5.97 -12.45
C LYS A 110 2.91 7.38 -11.84
N HIS A 111 3.93 7.80 -11.10
CA HIS A 111 4.04 9.11 -10.45
C HIS A 111 2.90 9.44 -9.47
N LYS A 112 2.28 8.42 -8.86
CA LYS A 112 1.28 8.64 -7.82
C LYS A 112 1.92 9.14 -6.53
N THR A 113 1.23 10.01 -5.81
CA THR A 113 1.58 10.35 -4.43
C THR A 113 1.07 9.26 -3.51
N ILE A 114 1.95 8.67 -2.69
CA ILE A 114 1.58 7.57 -1.82
C ILE A 114 1.90 7.94 -0.38
N VAL A 115 0.90 7.89 0.49
CA VAL A 115 1.03 8.14 1.92
C VAL A 115 0.72 6.85 2.67
N ILE A 116 1.67 6.36 3.46
CA ILE A 116 1.53 5.10 4.19
C ILE A 116 1.75 5.37 5.69
N ALA A 117 0.74 5.14 6.51
CA ALA A 117 0.89 5.04 7.95
C ALA A 117 1.29 3.61 8.30
N GLU A 118 2.43 3.41 9.00
CA GLU A 118 2.98 2.07 9.20
C GLU A 118 3.92 2.02 10.41
N HIS A 119 3.88 0.90 11.15
CA HIS A 119 4.81 0.60 12.23
C HIS A 119 5.96 -0.30 11.77
N ARG A 120 5.72 -1.16 10.79
CA ARG A 120 6.69 -2.12 10.22
C ARG A 120 7.41 -1.51 9.03
N ILE A 121 8.23 -0.51 9.28
CA ILE A 121 8.85 0.33 8.24
C ILE A 121 9.91 -0.34 7.37
N SER A 122 10.36 -1.57 7.71
CA SER A 122 11.46 -2.24 7.03
C SER A 122 11.25 -2.41 5.52
N TRP A 123 10.05 -2.72 5.08
CA TRP A 123 9.70 -2.91 3.67
C TRP A 123 9.65 -1.59 2.89
N LEU A 124 9.49 -0.46 3.58
CA LEU A 124 9.45 0.88 2.98
C LEU A 124 10.84 1.48 2.74
N PHE A 125 11.89 0.92 3.36
CA PHE A 125 13.24 1.50 3.29
C PHE A 125 13.75 1.71 1.86
N GLU A 126 13.39 0.83 0.92
CA GLU A 126 13.87 0.90 -0.45
C GLU A 126 12.98 1.77 -1.35
N ILE A 127 11.70 1.94 -0.98
CA ILE A 127 10.70 2.55 -1.85
C ILE A 127 10.21 3.92 -1.40
N ALA A 128 10.29 4.26 -0.10
CA ALA A 128 9.87 5.56 0.39
C ALA A 128 10.90 6.66 0.08
N ASP A 129 10.41 7.87 -0.17
CA ASP A 129 11.25 9.04 -0.45
C ASP A 129 11.52 9.86 0.81
N ARG A 130 10.56 9.89 1.75
CA ARG A 130 10.66 10.65 3.01
C ARG A 130 9.85 9.98 4.12
N VAL A 131 10.17 10.30 5.35
CA VAL A 131 9.51 9.81 6.57
C VAL A 131 8.98 11.00 7.36
N LEU A 132 7.70 10.96 7.68
CA LEU A 132 7.06 11.89 8.60
C LEU A 132 6.86 11.17 9.93
N ILE A 133 7.35 11.75 11.02
CA ILE A 133 7.09 11.24 12.38
C ILE A 133 6.03 12.13 13.00
N MET A 134 4.92 11.51 13.41
CA MET A 134 3.80 12.19 14.04
C MET A 134 3.72 11.82 15.53
N GLN A 135 3.38 12.79 16.35
CA GLN A 135 3.08 12.61 17.77
C GLN A 135 1.98 13.59 18.17
N GLU A 136 0.98 13.09 18.89
CA GLU A 136 -0.15 13.90 19.40
C GLU A 136 -0.85 14.76 18.32
N GLY A 137 -0.92 14.22 17.09
CA GLY A 137 -1.56 14.90 15.94
C GLY A 137 -0.67 15.90 15.20
N GLU A 138 0.58 16.09 15.63
CA GLU A 138 1.53 17.00 15.00
C GLU A 138 2.66 16.27 14.28
N ILE A 139 3.14 16.83 13.18
CA ILE A 139 4.36 16.35 12.49
C ILE A 139 5.56 16.93 13.23
N ILE A 140 6.25 16.09 14.00
CA ILE A 140 7.43 16.49 14.79
C ILE A 140 8.75 16.33 14.03
N ARG A 141 8.78 15.52 12.97
CA ARG A 141 9.93 15.33 12.09
C ARG A 141 9.46 15.09 10.65
N ASP A 142 10.22 15.65 9.71
CA ASP A 142 10.11 15.43 8.28
C ASP A 142 11.51 15.18 7.75
N ILE A 143 11.81 13.94 7.37
CA ILE A 143 13.19 13.49 7.12
C ILE A 143 13.23 12.79 5.75
N PRO A 144 14.12 13.20 4.82
CA PRO A 144 14.39 12.43 3.61
C PRO A 144 14.80 10.99 3.94
N MET A 145 14.29 10.00 3.19
CA MET A 145 14.60 8.58 3.46
C MET A 145 16.11 8.30 3.45
N LYS A 146 16.87 9.01 2.62
CA LYS A 146 18.35 8.89 2.59
C LYS A 146 19.00 9.23 3.93
N GLU A 147 18.55 10.30 4.58
CA GLU A 147 19.04 10.71 5.91
C GLU A 147 18.52 9.77 6.99
N PHE A 148 17.26 9.37 6.90
CA PHE A 148 16.65 8.44 7.84
C PHE A 148 17.38 7.10 7.90
N ARG A 149 17.84 6.56 6.76
CA ARG A 149 18.63 5.32 6.70
C ARG A 149 20.00 5.42 7.36
N MET A 150 20.59 6.62 7.40
CA MET A 150 21.90 6.88 7.99
C MET A 150 21.83 7.25 9.47
N ALA A 151 20.65 7.56 9.96
CA ALA A 151 20.44 7.97 11.33
C ALA A 151 20.57 6.78 12.30
N ASP A 152 20.95 7.08 13.55
CA ASP A 152 20.91 6.09 14.62
C ASP A 152 19.46 5.71 14.91
N MET A 153 19.11 4.47 14.59
CA MET A 153 17.74 3.96 14.72
C MET A 153 17.28 3.90 16.18
N GLU A 154 18.19 3.87 17.17
CA GLU A 154 17.82 3.84 18.59
C GLU A 154 17.05 5.11 19.00
N GLN A 155 17.38 6.25 18.40
CA GLN A 155 16.66 7.49 18.66
C GLN A 155 15.18 7.45 18.26
N PHE A 156 14.80 6.54 17.36
CA PHE A 156 13.42 6.41 16.86
C PHE A 156 12.58 5.39 17.62
N HIS A 157 13.20 4.56 18.48
CA HIS A 157 12.46 3.62 19.35
C HIS A 157 11.48 4.34 20.28
N LYS A 158 11.83 5.54 20.75
CA LYS A 158 10.96 6.36 21.60
C LYS A 158 9.65 6.79 20.91
N PHE A 159 9.60 6.73 19.57
CA PHE A 159 8.41 7.01 18.77
C PHE A 159 7.65 5.73 18.36
N GLY A 160 7.96 4.58 18.97
CA GLY A 160 7.28 3.31 18.70
C GLY A 160 7.69 2.59 17.42
N LEU A 161 8.71 3.08 16.71
CA LEU A 161 9.15 2.47 15.46
C LEU A 161 9.86 1.13 15.71
N ARG A 162 9.39 0.08 15.03
CA ARG A 162 10.02 -1.25 15.04
C ARG A 162 11.07 -1.34 13.93
N VAL A 163 12.34 -1.18 14.29
CA VAL A 163 13.47 -1.25 13.36
C VAL A 163 14.10 -2.64 13.39
N PRO A 164 14.39 -3.27 12.23
CA PRO A 164 15.03 -4.57 12.17
C PRO A 164 16.45 -4.54 12.79
N GLN A 165 16.77 -5.54 13.63
CA GLN A 165 18.10 -5.66 14.27
C GLN A 165 19.27 -5.76 13.27
N LYS A 166 19.03 -6.22 12.03
CA LYS A 166 20.07 -6.35 11.00
C LYS A 166 20.65 -5.03 10.49
N MET A 167 20.05 -3.88 10.77
CA MET A 167 20.59 -2.57 10.42
C MET A 167 21.60 -2.01 11.43
N LYS A 168 21.83 -2.70 12.57
CA LYS A 168 22.82 -2.30 13.60
C LYS A 168 24.29 -2.39 13.15
N LYS A 169 24.62 -2.88 11.94
CA LYS A 169 25.99 -3.05 11.47
C LYS A 169 26.17 -2.62 10.00
N ARG A 170 26.16 -1.35 9.74
CA ARG A 170 27.01 -0.73 8.72
C ARG A 170 27.68 0.48 9.36
N ASN A 171 28.64 0.22 10.25
CA ASN A 171 29.71 1.17 10.50
C ASN A 171 30.51 1.28 9.20
N PRO A 172 30.67 2.45 8.60
CA PRO A 172 31.73 2.67 7.64
C PRO A 172 33.01 2.86 8.46
N SER A 173 33.73 1.77 8.71
CA SER A 173 35.09 1.83 9.16
C SER A 173 35.98 1.60 7.96
N VAL A 174 36.82 2.64 7.67
CA VAL A 174 37.95 2.75 6.77
C VAL A 174 37.62 3.05 5.33
#